data_fcbf93baa71b57b7475e57c109584578
#
_entry.id   fcbf93baa71b57b7475e57c109584578
#
_cell.length_a   1.000
_cell.length_b   1.000
_cell.length_c   1.000
_cell.angle_alpha   90.00
_cell.angle_beta   90.00
_cell.angle_gamma   90.00
#
_symmetry.space_group_name_H-M   'P 1'
#
loop_
_entity.id
_entity.type
_entity.pdbx_description
1 polymer ?
#
loop_
_entity_poly.entity_id
_entity_poly.type
_entity_poly.pdbx_seq_one_letter_code
_entity_poly.pdbx_strand_id
1 'polypeptide(L)'
;VICWFLWRNRLFIILALAHACFMMGTLYFVLHLAIRGVIPQVFYVAEISWISSYLFLHSYQIVRYKARRPGLSWISLLCGIGVAAVSMWSEIFGPALLSTGAFAVVAGAITYVGVYQILNNGKAGQNNHSMLLADACILLCVILQVTLYVSSLFIHDYTKFSLYFGIDFVLTISHAMLLPCTIWDMRRNLGGVKN
;
A
#
# COMPACT_ATOMS: atom_id res chain seq x y z
N VAL A 1 -0.58 -17.86 3.23
CA VAL A 1 -0.15 -19.08 3.99
C VAL A 1 0.05 -20.24 3.02
N ILE A 2 -0.97 -20.69 2.26
CA ILE A 2 -0.86 -21.81 1.30
C ILE A 2 0.29 -21.59 0.30
N CYS A 3 0.40 -20.42 -0.30
CA CYS A 3 1.48 -20.09 -1.24
C CYS A 3 2.88 -20.14 -0.59
N TRP A 4 2.99 -19.81 0.70
CA TRP A 4 4.25 -19.96 1.41
C TRP A 4 4.64 -21.42 1.58
N PHE A 5 3.70 -22.29 1.95
CA PHE A 5 3.95 -23.74 2.06
C PHE A 5 4.39 -24.35 0.71
N LEU A 6 3.77 -23.90 -0.38
CA LEU A 6 4.09 -24.41 -1.73
C LEU A 6 5.44 -23.93 -2.24
N TRP A 7 5.84 -22.69 -1.93
CA TRP A 7 7.03 -22.08 -2.54
C TRP A 7 8.12 -21.67 -1.55
N ARG A 8 7.89 -21.83 -0.22
CA ARG A 8 8.82 -21.49 0.86
C ARG A 8 9.45 -20.09 0.74
N ASN A 9 8.73 -19.14 0.14
CA ASN A 9 9.26 -17.81 -0.10
C ASN A 9 8.75 -16.81 0.95
N ARG A 10 9.68 -16.10 1.61
CA ARG A 10 9.40 -15.13 2.67
C ARG A 10 8.52 -13.97 2.21
N LEU A 11 8.54 -13.64 0.91
CA LEU A 11 7.71 -12.58 0.33
C LEU A 11 6.21 -12.83 0.55
N PHE A 12 5.76 -14.10 0.50
CA PHE A 12 4.35 -14.42 0.75
C PHE A 12 3.92 -14.22 2.20
N ILE A 13 4.82 -14.43 3.16
CA ILE A 13 4.50 -14.15 4.57
C ILE A 13 4.33 -12.65 4.76
N ILE A 14 5.25 -11.84 4.24
CA ILE A 14 5.19 -10.38 4.35
C ILE A 14 3.90 -9.86 3.71
N LEU A 15 3.56 -10.36 2.52
CA LEU A 15 2.34 -9.97 1.83
C LEU A 15 1.08 -10.43 2.58
N ALA A 16 1.08 -11.64 3.17
CA ALA A 16 -0.02 -12.13 4.00
C ALA A 16 -0.23 -11.26 5.24
N LEU A 17 0.85 -10.82 5.89
CA LEU A 17 0.80 -9.90 7.03
C LEU A 17 0.26 -8.53 6.60
N ALA A 18 0.68 -8.00 5.45
CA ALA A 18 0.13 -6.77 4.91
C ALA A 18 -1.39 -6.85 4.73
N HIS A 19 -1.89 -7.93 4.09
CA HIS A 19 -3.33 -8.14 3.89
C HIS A 19 -4.06 -8.35 5.21
N ALA A 20 -3.50 -9.14 6.14
CA ALA A 20 -4.11 -9.37 7.44
C ALA A 20 -4.28 -8.06 8.23
N CYS A 21 -3.25 -7.21 8.25
CA CYS A 21 -3.32 -5.90 8.88
C CYS A 21 -4.37 -4.99 8.21
N PHE A 22 -4.40 -4.96 6.88
CA PHE A 22 -5.41 -4.18 6.14
C PHE A 22 -6.83 -4.64 6.47
N MET A 23 -7.08 -5.96 6.40
CA MET A 23 -8.38 -6.56 6.72
C MET A 23 -8.79 -6.30 8.17
N MET A 24 -7.87 -6.38 9.13
CA MET A 24 -8.15 -6.10 10.54
C MET A 24 -8.58 -4.66 10.77
N GLY A 25 -7.89 -3.70 10.15
CA GLY A 25 -8.26 -2.28 10.23
C GLY A 25 -9.64 -2.02 9.64
N THR A 26 -9.89 -2.53 8.44
CA THR A 26 -11.18 -2.37 7.74
C THR A 26 -12.32 -3.07 8.49
N LEU A 27 -12.09 -4.29 8.99
CA LEU A 27 -13.09 -5.02 9.77
C LEU A 27 -13.45 -4.26 11.06
N TYR A 28 -12.45 -3.76 11.79
CA TYR A 28 -12.69 -2.96 12.98
C TYR A 28 -13.54 -1.71 12.67
N PHE A 29 -13.19 -0.99 11.61
CA PHE A 29 -13.93 0.20 11.18
C PHE A 29 -15.39 -0.11 10.84
N VAL A 30 -15.61 -1.13 10.00
CA VAL A 30 -16.96 -1.52 9.57
C VAL A 30 -17.80 -2.03 10.73
N LEU A 31 -17.24 -2.86 11.62
CA LEU A 31 -17.96 -3.37 12.80
C LEU A 31 -18.32 -2.22 13.77
N HIS A 32 -17.40 -1.29 14.00
CA HIS A 32 -17.67 -0.14 14.85
C HIS A 32 -18.81 0.72 14.29
N LEU A 33 -18.75 1.01 12.98
CA LEU A 33 -19.80 1.77 12.29
C LEU A 33 -21.15 1.03 12.34
N ALA A 34 -21.17 -0.29 12.10
CA ALA A 34 -22.39 -1.10 12.12
C ALA A 34 -23.02 -1.21 13.51
N ILE A 35 -22.21 -1.31 14.58
CA ILE A 35 -22.72 -1.49 15.95
C ILE A 35 -23.07 -0.15 16.59
N ARG A 36 -22.24 0.88 16.37
CA ARG A 36 -22.38 2.17 17.06
C ARG A 36 -23.10 3.23 16.23
N GLY A 37 -23.19 3.06 14.91
CA GLY A 37 -23.78 4.06 14.00
C GLY A 37 -22.96 5.35 13.86
N VAL A 38 -21.79 5.40 14.49
CA VAL A 38 -20.90 6.57 14.49
C VAL A 38 -19.47 6.12 14.17
N ILE A 39 -18.68 7.05 13.63
CA ILE A 39 -17.27 6.82 13.38
C ILE A 39 -16.53 6.58 14.70
N PRO A 40 -15.55 5.67 14.77
CA PRO A 40 -14.73 5.50 15.95
C PRO A 40 -14.10 6.83 16.36
N GLN A 41 -14.39 7.33 17.55
CA GLN A 41 -13.78 8.57 18.06
C GLN A 41 -12.29 8.42 18.31
N VAL A 42 -11.84 7.19 18.53
CA VAL A 42 -10.42 6.83 18.69
C VAL A 42 -10.06 5.94 17.52
N PHE A 43 -9.54 6.55 16.47
CA PHE A 43 -9.17 5.90 15.21
C PHE A 43 -7.94 4.98 15.33
N TYR A 44 -7.27 4.98 16.48
CA TYR A 44 -5.94 4.39 16.65
C TYR A 44 -5.84 2.93 16.23
N VAL A 45 -6.83 2.09 16.49
CA VAL A 45 -6.73 0.65 16.16
C VAL A 45 -6.77 0.42 14.65
N ALA A 46 -7.71 1.04 13.95
CA ALA A 46 -7.80 0.92 12.49
C ALA A 46 -6.57 1.53 11.81
N GLU A 47 -6.17 2.73 12.23
CA GLU A 47 -5.03 3.44 11.66
C GLU A 47 -3.71 2.70 11.86
N ILE A 48 -3.44 2.20 13.06
CA ILE A 48 -2.24 1.39 13.33
C ILE A 48 -2.24 0.15 12.42
N SER A 49 -3.39 -0.50 12.25
CA SER A 49 -3.50 -1.67 11.38
C SER A 49 -3.23 -1.31 9.91
N TRP A 50 -3.76 -0.21 9.41
CA TRP A 50 -3.51 0.25 8.05
C TRP A 50 -2.06 0.69 7.85
N ILE A 51 -1.49 1.47 8.77
CA ILE A 51 -0.06 1.84 8.72
C ILE A 51 0.83 0.59 8.71
N SER A 52 0.51 -0.40 9.56
CA SER A 52 1.24 -1.68 9.60
C SER A 52 1.15 -2.42 8.27
N SER A 53 -0.02 -2.41 7.60
CA SER A 53 -0.16 -2.96 6.25
C SER A 53 0.82 -2.32 5.27
N TYR A 54 0.89 -0.99 5.24
CA TYR A 54 1.82 -0.27 4.36
C TYR A 54 3.29 -0.49 4.75
N LEU A 55 3.62 -0.63 6.04
CA LEU A 55 4.97 -1.02 6.48
C LEU A 55 5.37 -2.40 5.95
N PHE A 56 4.43 -3.38 5.96
CA PHE A 56 4.69 -4.68 5.35
C PHE A 56 4.80 -4.60 3.84
N LEU A 57 4.03 -3.76 3.14
CA LEU A 57 4.19 -3.52 1.71
C LEU A 57 5.56 -2.89 1.39
N HIS A 58 6.02 -1.93 2.19
CA HIS A 58 7.37 -1.38 2.06
C HIS A 58 8.44 -2.45 2.30
N SER A 59 8.29 -3.26 3.34
CA SER A 59 9.19 -4.39 3.61
C SER A 59 9.20 -5.40 2.47
N TYR A 60 8.05 -5.66 1.85
CA TYR A 60 7.95 -6.49 0.65
C TYR A 60 8.79 -5.92 -0.50
N GLN A 61 8.69 -4.61 -0.78
CA GLN A 61 9.51 -3.94 -1.79
C GLN A 61 11.01 -4.09 -1.48
N ILE A 62 11.44 -3.80 -0.25
CA ILE A 62 12.86 -3.89 0.15
C ILE A 62 13.40 -5.32 -0.03
N VAL A 63 12.66 -6.31 0.44
CA VAL A 63 13.10 -7.73 0.34
C VAL A 63 13.16 -8.19 -1.10
N ARG A 64 12.19 -7.77 -1.92
CA ARG A 64 12.12 -8.08 -3.34
C ARG A 64 13.29 -7.48 -4.12
N TYR A 65 13.70 -6.26 -3.76
CA TYR A 65 14.77 -5.53 -4.44
C TYR A 65 16.14 -5.62 -3.74
N LYS A 66 16.31 -6.57 -2.83
CA LYS A 66 17.56 -6.73 -2.05
C LYS A 66 18.84 -6.66 -2.90
N ALA A 67 18.81 -7.16 -4.13
CA ALA A 67 19.94 -7.12 -5.08
C ALA A 67 20.05 -5.77 -5.84
N ARG A 68 19.03 -4.94 -5.81
CA ARG A 68 18.94 -3.67 -6.55
C ARG A 68 18.51 -2.54 -5.61
N ARG A 69 19.40 -2.16 -4.72
CA ARG A 69 19.12 -1.04 -3.81
C ARG A 69 18.79 0.21 -4.63
N PRO A 70 17.73 0.95 -4.27
CA PRO A 70 17.42 2.20 -4.94
C PRO A 70 18.59 3.16 -4.77
N GLY A 71 19.10 3.67 -5.91
CA GLY A 71 20.07 4.75 -5.93
C GLY A 71 19.35 6.09 -5.82
N LEU A 72 20.11 7.17 -5.72
CA LEU A 72 19.55 8.52 -5.68
C LEU A 72 18.88 8.87 -7.03
N SER A 73 17.58 9.14 -6.99
CA SER A 73 16.79 9.62 -8.13
C SER A 73 15.95 10.83 -7.68
N TRP A 74 16.23 12.00 -8.25
CA TRP A 74 15.51 13.23 -7.89
C TRP A 74 14.01 13.15 -8.20
N ILE A 75 13.63 12.50 -9.31
CA ILE A 75 12.22 12.33 -9.68
C ILE A 75 11.50 11.47 -8.63
N SER A 76 12.08 10.35 -8.26
CA SER A 76 11.51 9.46 -7.23
C SER A 76 11.42 10.15 -5.88
N LEU A 77 12.43 10.94 -5.52
CA LEU A 77 12.47 11.72 -4.28
C LEU A 77 11.35 12.77 -4.26
N LEU A 78 11.20 13.53 -5.34
CA LEU A 78 10.13 14.52 -5.45
C LEU A 78 8.74 13.90 -5.38
N CYS A 79 8.53 12.74 -6.03
CA CYS A 79 7.26 12.02 -5.94
C CYS A 79 6.98 11.54 -4.50
N GLY A 80 8.00 10.99 -3.82
CA GLY A 80 7.86 10.54 -2.43
C GLY A 80 7.56 11.70 -1.47
N ILE A 81 8.28 12.81 -1.59
CA ILE A 81 8.03 14.03 -0.80
C ILE A 81 6.65 14.60 -1.11
N GLY A 82 6.24 14.62 -2.39
CA GLY A 82 4.93 15.11 -2.80
C GLY A 82 3.78 14.32 -2.16
N VAL A 83 3.85 12.99 -2.19
CA VAL A 83 2.86 12.12 -1.54
C VAL A 83 2.84 12.33 -0.03
N ALA A 84 4.01 12.41 0.60
CA ALA A 84 4.09 12.68 2.04
C ALA A 84 3.50 14.06 2.40
N ALA A 85 3.80 15.09 1.63
CA ALA A 85 3.28 16.44 1.84
C ALA A 85 1.76 16.52 1.69
N VAL A 86 1.18 15.87 0.66
CA VAL A 86 -0.27 15.82 0.46
C VAL A 86 -0.95 15.05 1.60
N SER A 87 -0.36 13.93 2.03
CA SER A 87 -0.87 13.17 3.18
C SER A 87 -0.85 14.00 4.47
N MET A 88 0.24 14.71 4.75
CA MET A 88 0.33 15.59 5.92
C MET A 88 -0.66 16.76 5.84
N TRP A 89 -0.84 17.34 4.65
CA TRP A 89 -1.75 18.48 4.47
C TRP A 89 -3.19 18.11 4.77
N SER A 90 -3.62 16.89 4.43
CA SER A 90 -4.99 16.43 4.67
C SER A 90 -5.39 16.40 6.15
N GLU A 91 -4.42 16.34 7.07
CA GLU A 91 -4.67 16.19 8.52
C GLU A 91 -3.98 17.27 9.38
N ILE A 92 -3.46 18.33 8.76
CA ILE A 92 -2.69 19.36 9.49
C ILE A 92 -3.52 20.04 10.61
N PHE A 93 -4.83 20.04 10.47
CA PHE A 93 -5.80 20.56 11.44
C PHE A 93 -6.64 19.45 12.06
N GLY A 94 -6.38 18.19 11.77
CA GLY A 94 -7.13 17.04 12.26
C GLY A 94 -6.59 16.46 13.57
N PRO A 95 -7.42 15.68 14.29
CA PRO A 95 -7.01 15.04 15.54
C PRO A 95 -6.01 13.89 15.35
N ALA A 96 -5.84 13.40 14.14
CA ALA A 96 -5.04 12.23 13.80
C ALA A 96 -3.64 12.56 13.25
N LEU A 97 -3.08 13.74 13.60
CA LEU A 97 -1.80 14.23 13.07
C LEU A 97 -0.65 13.23 13.23
N LEU A 98 -0.60 12.49 14.34
CA LEU A 98 0.50 11.55 14.61
C LEU A 98 0.42 10.32 13.69
N SER A 99 -0.76 9.73 13.55
CA SER A 99 -0.96 8.55 12.69
C SER A 99 -0.81 8.92 11.21
N THR A 100 -1.34 10.07 10.80
CA THR A 100 -1.17 10.55 9.43
C THR A 100 0.29 10.91 9.14
N GLY A 101 1.03 11.45 10.11
CA GLY A 101 2.47 11.68 9.96
C GLY A 101 3.25 10.38 9.77
N ALA A 102 2.94 9.35 10.56
CA ALA A 102 3.55 8.03 10.39
C ALA A 102 3.21 7.42 9.02
N PHE A 103 1.93 7.52 8.59
CA PHE A 103 1.52 7.07 7.26
C PHE A 103 2.23 7.85 6.15
N ALA A 104 2.34 9.17 6.25
CA ALA A 104 2.98 10.03 5.26
C ALA A 104 4.45 9.62 5.00
N VAL A 105 5.20 9.32 6.07
CA VAL A 105 6.58 8.84 5.96
C VAL A 105 6.63 7.49 5.22
N VAL A 106 5.78 6.56 5.59
CA VAL A 106 5.73 5.22 4.98
C VAL A 106 5.29 5.31 3.52
N ALA A 107 4.23 6.07 3.23
CA ALA A 107 3.72 6.28 1.88
C ALA A 107 4.77 6.97 0.98
N GLY A 108 5.47 7.96 1.50
CA GLY A 108 6.58 8.61 0.81
C GLY A 108 7.72 7.64 0.47
N ALA A 109 8.11 6.79 1.43
CA ALA A 109 9.15 5.78 1.22
C ALA A 109 8.73 4.71 0.19
N ILE A 110 7.49 4.21 0.25
CA ILE A 110 6.94 3.29 -0.74
C ILE A 110 6.95 3.91 -2.13
N THR A 111 6.50 5.16 -2.23
CA THR A 111 6.44 5.89 -3.50
C THR A 111 7.83 6.10 -4.07
N TYR A 112 8.80 6.50 -3.24
CA TYR A 112 10.19 6.63 -3.68
C TYR A 112 10.72 5.33 -4.29
N VAL A 113 10.58 4.21 -3.58
CA VAL A 113 11.06 2.92 -4.06
C VAL A 113 10.32 2.47 -5.32
N GLY A 114 8.98 2.55 -5.34
CA GLY A 114 8.16 2.13 -6.46
C GLY A 114 8.45 2.93 -7.73
N VAL A 115 8.49 4.26 -7.65
CA VAL A 115 8.81 5.13 -8.80
C VAL A 115 10.24 4.89 -9.27
N TYR A 116 11.20 4.74 -8.34
CA TYR A 116 12.59 4.42 -8.70
C TYR A 116 12.68 3.14 -9.53
N GLN A 117 11.98 2.09 -9.12
CA GLN A 117 11.99 0.80 -9.81
C GLN A 117 11.32 0.89 -11.19
N ILE A 118 10.20 1.60 -11.29
CA ILE A 118 9.51 1.81 -12.58
C ILE A 118 10.44 2.54 -13.56
N LEU A 119 11.09 3.62 -13.15
CA LEU A 119 11.97 4.42 -14.02
C LEU A 119 13.24 3.68 -14.45
N ASN A 120 13.75 2.77 -13.63
CA ASN A 120 15.01 2.08 -13.89
C ASN A 120 14.83 0.64 -14.38
N ASN A 121 13.61 0.13 -14.49
CA ASN A 121 13.35 -1.23 -14.93
C ASN A 121 13.88 -1.50 -16.36
N GLY A 122 13.77 -0.53 -17.26
CA GLY A 122 14.27 -0.66 -18.65
C GLY A 122 15.78 -0.59 -18.79
N LYS A 123 16.50 0.06 -17.84
CA LYS A 123 17.95 0.28 -17.94
C LYS A 123 18.79 -0.98 -17.65
N ALA A 124 18.21 -1.97 -16.98
CA ALA A 124 18.91 -3.19 -16.56
C ALA A 124 18.81 -4.34 -17.57
N GLY A 125 18.28 -4.10 -18.78
CA GLY A 125 18.13 -5.14 -19.82
C GLY A 125 17.10 -6.23 -19.49
N GLN A 126 16.49 -6.19 -18.32
CA GLN A 126 15.45 -7.10 -17.90
C GLN A 126 14.11 -6.36 -17.88
N ASN A 127 13.42 -6.41 -19.01
CA ASN A 127 12.07 -5.83 -19.12
C ASN A 127 11.06 -6.74 -18.37
N ASN A 128 11.08 -6.69 -17.04
CA ASN A 128 10.24 -7.52 -16.17
C ASN A 128 8.89 -6.85 -15.95
N HIS A 129 7.98 -7.00 -16.94
CA HIS A 129 6.61 -6.45 -16.87
C HIS A 129 5.84 -6.89 -15.61
N SER A 130 6.10 -8.10 -15.10
CA SER A 130 5.45 -8.58 -13.87
C SER A 130 5.93 -7.85 -12.62
N MET A 131 7.20 -7.48 -12.56
CA MET A 131 7.72 -6.63 -11.48
C MET A 131 7.10 -5.24 -11.51
N LEU A 132 7.01 -4.64 -12.69
CA LEU A 132 6.42 -3.34 -12.91
C LEU A 132 4.95 -3.31 -12.46
N LEU A 133 4.19 -4.37 -12.77
CA LEU A 133 2.78 -4.47 -12.41
C LEU A 133 2.57 -4.49 -10.89
N ALA A 134 3.37 -5.24 -10.15
CA ALA A 134 3.23 -5.28 -8.69
C ALA A 134 3.58 -3.93 -8.04
N ASP A 135 4.62 -3.23 -8.52
CA ASP A 135 4.93 -1.88 -8.03
C ASP A 135 3.86 -0.86 -8.41
N ALA A 136 3.30 -0.96 -9.62
CA ALA A 136 2.18 -0.13 -10.03
C ALA A 136 0.94 -0.36 -9.16
N CYS A 137 0.64 -1.62 -8.80
CA CYS A 137 -0.45 -1.93 -7.86
C CYS A 137 -0.20 -1.36 -6.46
N ILE A 138 1.03 -1.44 -5.94
CA ILE A 138 1.38 -0.86 -4.64
C ILE A 138 1.25 0.66 -4.67
N LEU A 139 1.73 1.32 -5.72
CA LEU A 139 1.59 2.77 -5.89
C LEU A 139 0.12 3.17 -6.01
N LEU A 140 -0.69 2.38 -6.72
CA LEU A 140 -2.13 2.61 -6.82
C LEU A 140 -2.80 2.53 -5.44
N CYS A 141 -2.44 1.55 -4.60
CA CYS A 141 -2.94 1.47 -3.22
C CYS A 141 -2.57 2.72 -2.41
N VAL A 142 -1.33 3.23 -2.54
CA VAL A 142 -0.90 4.46 -1.84
C VAL A 142 -1.71 5.66 -2.33
N ILE A 143 -1.87 5.84 -3.65
CA ILE A 143 -2.62 6.95 -4.23
C ILE A 143 -4.08 6.91 -3.77
N LEU A 144 -4.72 5.74 -3.81
CA LEU A 144 -6.11 5.58 -3.37
C LEU A 144 -6.26 5.87 -1.88
N GLN A 145 -5.31 5.43 -1.04
CA GLN A 145 -5.34 5.72 0.40
C GLN A 145 -5.20 7.22 0.68
N VAL A 146 -4.28 7.90 -0.01
CA VAL A 146 -4.14 9.37 0.11
C VAL A 146 -5.42 10.06 -0.37
N THR A 147 -6.02 9.58 -1.45
CA THR A 147 -7.29 10.11 -1.95
C THR A 147 -8.43 9.90 -0.94
N LEU A 148 -8.46 8.78 -0.22
CA LEU A 148 -9.39 8.55 0.88
C LEU A 148 -9.21 9.60 2.00
N TYR A 149 -7.99 9.86 2.43
CA TYR A 149 -7.72 10.89 3.44
C TYR A 149 -8.16 12.28 2.97
N VAL A 150 -7.86 12.64 1.71
CA VAL A 150 -8.31 13.92 1.16
C VAL A 150 -9.84 13.97 1.04
N SER A 151 -10.48 12.89 0.61
CA SER A 151 -11.95 12.84 0.48
C SER A 151 -12.67 12.92 1.84
N SER A 152 -12.06 12.42 2.91
CA SER A 152 -12.60 12.49 4.27
C SER A 152 -12.76 13.93 4.79
N LEU A 153 -12.01 14.89 4.24
CA LEU A 153 -12.15 16.31 4.58
C LEU A 153 -13.51 16.89 4.14
N PHE A 154 -14.09 16.32 3.08
CA PHE A 154 -15.33 16.82 2.48
C PHE A 154 -16.55 15.97 2.83
N ILE A 155 -16.35 14.76 3.33
CA ILE A 155 -17.41 13.79 3.61
C ILE A 155 -17.50 13.59 5.11
N HIS A 156 -18.61 14.06 5.70
CA HIS A 156 -18.87 13.98 7.14
C HIS A 156 -19.84 12.84 7.51
N ASP A 157 -20.57 12.30 6.53
CA ASP A 157 -21.56 11.23 6.73
C ASP A 157 -21.10 9.95 6.02
N TYR A 158 -20.52 9.05 6.78
CA TYR A 158 -20.02 7.75 6.32
C TYR A 158 -21.08 6.64 6.32
N THR A 159 -22.33 6.97 6.66
CA THR A 159 -23.44 6.01 6.64
C THR A 159 -24.12 5.95 5.28
N LYS A 160 -23.92 6.96 4.42
CA LYS A 160 -24.48 7.02 3.08
C LYS A 160 -23.48 6.59 2.02
N PHE A 161 -23.99 5.94 0.98
CA PHE A 161 -23.15 5.62 -0.18
C PHE A 161 -22.61 6.91 -0.79
N SER A 162 -21.30 7.04 -0.77
CA SER A 162 -20.59 8.26 -1.20
C SER A 162 -19.36 7.90 -2.04
N LEU A 163 -18.72 8.91 -2.61
CA LEU A 163 -17.47 8.76 -3.32
C LEU A 163 -16.39 8.03 -2.46
N TYR A 164 -16.40 8.27 -1.14
CA TYR A 164 -15.51 7.61 -0.19
C TYR A 164 -15.62 6.09 -0.28
N PHE A 165 -16.83 5.53 -0.25
CA PHE A 165 -17.03 4.09 -0.38
C PHE A 165 -16.57 3.56 -1.74
N GLY A 166 -16.77 4.32 -2.81
CA GLY A 166 -16.27 3.94 -4.14
C GLY A 166 -14.75 3.83 -4.17
N ILE A 167 -14.05 4.79 -3.58
CA ILE A 167 -12.58 4.78 -3.48
C ILE A 167 -12.10 3.64 -2.59
N ASP A 168 -12.74 3.43 -1.43
CA ASP A 168 -12.39 2.35 -0.48
C ASP A 168 -12.59 0.96 -1.11
N PHE A 169 -13.67 0.79 -1.88
CA PHE A 169 -13.92 -0.44 -2.62
C PHE A 169 -12.82 -0.71 -3.66
N VAL A 170 -12.43 0.30 -4.45
CA VAL A 170 -11.33 0.17 -5.42
C VAL A 170 -10.01 -0.09 -4.72
N LEU A 171 -9.75 0.54 -3.56
CA LEU A 171 -8.57 0.29 -2.75
C LEU A 171 -8.51 -1.17 -2.28
N THR A 172 -9.64 -1.71 -1.80
CA THR A 172 -9.75 -3.09 -1.35
C THR A 172 -9.47 -4.08 -2.49
N ILE A 173 -10.03 -3.82 -3.68
CA ILE A 173 -9.73 -4.63 -4.89
C ILE A 173 -8.25 -4.53 -5.24
N SER A 174 -7.67 -3.33 -5.20
CA SER A 174 -6.25 -3.11 -5.52
C SER A 174 -5.34 -3.89 -4.58
N HIS A 175 -5.65 -3.91 -3.28
CA HIS A 175 -4.95 -4.76 -2.31
C HIS A 175 -5.09 -6.25 -2.65
N ALA A 176 -6.29 -6.72 -2.96
CA ALA A 176 -6.53 -8.12 -3.33
C ALA A 176 -5.75 -8.53 -4.60
N MET A 177 -5.57 -7.62 -5.55
CA MET A 177 -4.82 -7.85 -6.79
C MET A 177 -3.32 -7.99 -6.59
N LEU A 178 -2.75 -7.52 -5.48
CA LEU A 178 -1.32 -7.71 -5.20
C LEU A 178 -0.92 -9.18 -5.13
N LEU A 179 -1.79 -10.05 -4.60
CA LEU A 179 -1.48 -11.48 -4.49
C LEU A 179 -1.34 -12.16 -5.85
N PRO A 180 -2.32 -12.08 -6.78
CA PRO A 180 -2.16 -12.67 -8.12
C PRO A 180 -1.00 -12.06 -8.90
N CYS A 181 -0.74 -10.74 -8.78
CA CYS A 181 0.41 -10.10 -9.42
C CYS A 181 1.74 -10.69 -8.91
N THR A 182 1.86 -10.92 -7.61
CA THR A 182 3.05 -11.52 -7.00
C THR A 182 3.22 -12.98 -7.42
N ILE A 183 2.15 -13.75 -7.48
CA ILE A 183 2.16 -15.14 -7.94
C ILE A 183 2.63 -15.22 -9.40
N TRP A 184 2.11 -14.34 -10.24
CA TRP A 184 2.48 -14.29 -11.66
C TRP A 184 3.96 -13.95 -11.85
N ASP A 185 4.46 -12.95 -11.10
CA ASP A 185 5.88 -12.58 -11.11
C ASP A 185 6.79 -13.75 -10.72
N MET A 186 6.44 -14.45 -9.64
CA MET A 186 7.23 -15.58 -9.18
C MET A 186 7.23 -16.77 -10.14
N ARG A 187 6.09 -17.10 -10.75
CA ARG A 187 6.00 -18.17 -11.75
C ARG A 187 6.91 -17.90 -12.93
N ARG A 188 6.97 -16.65 -13.38
CA ARG A 188 7.80 -16.25 -14.52
C ARG A 188 9.28 -16.31 -14.19
N ASN A 189 9.68 -15.88 -12.99
CA ASN A 189 11.06 -15.90 -12.53
C ASN A 189 11.57 -17.33 -12.26
N LEU A 190 10.70 -18.25 -11.81
CA LEU A 190 11.05 -19.67 -11.61
C LEU A 190 11.06 -20.45 -12.92
N GLY A 191 10.26 -20.07 -13.92
CA GLY A 191 10.27 -20.68 -15.25
C GLY A 191 11.52 -20.35 -16.06
N GLY A 192 12.14 -19.18 -15.84
CA GLY A 192 13.36 -18.75 -16.52
C GLY A 192 14.66 -19.40 -16.02
N VAL A 193 14.62 -20.12 -14.89
CA VAL A 193 15.80 -20.81 -14.32
C VAL A 193 15.93 -22.26 -14.84
N LYS A 194 14.94 -22.77 -15.58
CA LYS A 194 14.90 -24.16 -16.07
C LYS A 194 15.35 -24.31 -17.54
N ASN A 195 15.78 -23.26 -18.20
CA ASN A 195 16.40 -23.29 -19.53
C ASN A 195 17.82 -22.71 -19.46
#